data_601856f6f10282ceb3d172420a488a34
#
_entry.id   601856f6f10282ceb3d172420a488a34
#
_cell.length_a   1.000
_cell.length_b   1.000
_cell.length_c   1.000
_cell.angle_alpha   90.00
_cell.angle_beta   90.00
_cell.angle_gamma   90.00
#
_symmetry.space_group_name_H-M   'P 1'
#
loop_
_entity.id
_entity.type
_entity.pdbx_description
1 polymer ?
#
loop_
_entity_poly.entity_id
_entity_poly.type
_entity_poly.pdbx_seq_one_letter_code
_entity_poly.pdbx_strand_id
1 'polypeptide(L)'
;VYTERQLRMIVDEAAKHGLAVQVHAHGDEGARAAVLAGARSIEHGTYLSDETLQLMKERGTWFVPTYVTMDAMNEEKYNYVLRLRGKHMVPQLERAIREAIRIGVKIATGADHYYEEDAINRISIEVERFVEFGMSNFDALQTATVKSAELLQMDDRTGRIVEGFEADLILVPGNPLTNIEVLQDVLLVMSDGRLALKRIPFGVTD
;
A
#
# COMPACT_ATOMS: atom_id res chain seq x y z
N VAL A 1 -13.95 -1.39 -19.28
CA VAL A 1 -14.29 -0.45 -18.17
C VAL A 1 -15.70 -0.77 -17.72
N TYR A 2 -15.90 -0.99 -16.43
CA TYR A 2 -17.22 -1.25 -15.84
C TYR A 2 -17.94 0.09 -15.58
N THR A 3 -19.26 0.09 -15.75
CA THR A 3 -20.11 1.21 -15.33
C THR A 3 -20.31 1.19 -13.81
N GLU A 4 -20.67 2.32 -13.19
CA GLU A 4 -21.02 2.39 -11.77
C GLU A 4 -22.08 1.33 -11.38
N ARG A 5 -23.09 1.13 -12.23
CA ARG A 5 -24.13 0.12 -11.99
C ARG A 5 -23.57 -1.30 -11.92
N GLN A 6 -22.66 -1.65 -12.82
CA GLN A 6 -22.01 -2.97 -12.82
C GLN A 6 -21.12 -3.15 -11.59
N LEU A 7 -20.35 -2.12 -11.24
CA LEU A 7 -19.52 -2.13 -10.02
C LEU A 7 -20.38 -2.27 -8.76
N ARG A 8 -21.51 -1.56 -8.68
CA ARG A 8 -22.45 -1.69 -7.56
C ARG A 8 -23.00 -3.11 -7.44
N MET A 9 -23.36 -3.75 -8.54
CA MET A 9 -23.79 -5.16 -8.52
C MET A 9 -22.71 -6.09 -7.99
N ILE A 10 -21.45 -5.85 -8.32
CA ILE A 10 -20.31 -6.64 -7.84
C ILE A 10 -20.12 -6.42 -6.32
N VAL A 11 -20.15 -5.16 -5.89
CA VAL A 11 -20.02 -4.79 -4.46
C VAL A 11 -21.15 -5.37 -3.63
N ASP A 12 -22.41 -5.25 -4.10
CA ASP A 12 -23.58 -5.77 -3.41
C ASP A 12 -23.54 -7.30 -3.30
N GLU A 13 -23.07 -7.98 -4.36
CA GLU A 13 -22.93 -9.45 -4.32
C GLU A 13 -21.81 -9.87 -3.37
N ALA A 14 -20.65 -9.24 -3.41
CA ALA A 14 -19.54 -9.52 -2.50
C ALA A 14 -19.95 -9.31 -1.03
N ALA A 15 -20.71 -8.26 -0.74
CA ALA A 15 -21.18 -7.95 0.60
C ALA A 15 -22.07 -9.05 1.21
N LYS A 16 -22.86 -9.77 0.40
CA LYS A 16 -23.66 -10.92 0.86
C LYS A 16 -22.81 -12.07 1.40
N HIS A 17 -21.56 -12.13 0.97
CA HIS A 17 -20.57 -13.12 1.40
C HIS A 17 -19.57 -12.57 2.43
N GLY A 18 -19.80 -11.37 2.96
CA GLY A 18 -18.88 -10.71 3.90
C GLY A 18 -17.55 -10.28 3.26
N LEU A 19 -17.50 -10.13 1.93
CA LEU A 19 -16.31 -9.77 1.19
C LEU A 19 -16.32 -8.28 0.82
N ALA A 20 -15.14 -7.66 0.85
CA ALA A 20 -14.92 -6.32 0.34
C ALA A 20 -14.35 -6.37 -1.08
N VAL A 21 -14.60 -5.33 -1.87
CA VAL A 21 -14.12 -5.24 -3.26
C VAL A 21 -12.99 -4.23 -3.35
N GLN A 22 -11.84 -4.68 -3.83
CA GLN A 22 -10.71 -3.85 -4.23
C GLN A 22 -10.79 -3.61 -5.74
N VAL A 23 -10.46 -2.40 -6.19
CA VAL A 23 -10.61 -2.04 -7.60
C VAL A 23 -9.32 -1.47 -8.16
N HIS A 24 -8.73 -2.21 -9.12
CA HIS A 24 -7.66 -1.68 -9.97
C HIS A 24 -8.20 -0.57 -10.87
N ALA A 25 -7.72 0.66 -10.72
CA ALA A 25 -8.11 1.78 -11.57
C ALA A 25 -6.99 2.84 -11.64
N HIS A 26 -6.45 3.08 -12.84
CA HIS A 26 -5.56 4.21 -13.08
C HIS A 26 -6.32 5.51 -13.35
N GLY A 27 -7.38 5.44 -14.19
CA GLY A 27 -8.15 6.60 -14.62
C GLY A 27 -9.17 7.08 -13.60
N ASP A 28 -9.33 8.40 -13.51
CA ASP A 28 -10.21 9.06 -12.54
C ASP A 28 -11.68 8.63 -12.64
N GLU A 29 -12.23 8.56 -13.85
CA GLU A 29 -13.64 8.22 -14.09
C GLU A 29 -13.96 6.81 -13.54
N GLY A 30 -13.09 5.82 -13.81
CA GLY A 30 -13.27 4.46 -13.33
C GLY A 30 -13.14 4.35 -11.82
N ALA A 31 -12.16 5.04 -11.24
CA ALA A 31 -11.96 5.10 -9.79
C ALA A 31 -13.17 5.76 -9.09
N ARG A 32 -13.65 6.89 -9.62
CA ARG A 32 -14.81 7.59 -9.10
C ARG A 32 -16.08 6.71 -9.13
N ALA A 33 -16.30 6.00 -10.22
CA ALA A 33 -17.42 5.07 -10.34
C ALA A 33 -17.33 3.94 -9.31
N ALA A 34 -16.12 3.42 -9.05
CA ALA A 34 -15.88 2.40 -8.04
C ALA A 34 -16.12 2.91 -6.61
N VAL A 35 -15.68 4.13 -6.30
CA VAL A 35 -15.93 4.77 -4.99
C VAL A 35 -17.43 4.97 -4.77
N LEU A 36 -18.17 5.46 -5.78
CA LEU A 36 -19.61 5.63 -5.71
C LEU A 36 -20.35 4.30 -5.58
N ALA A 37 -19.81 3.23 -6.16
CA ALA A 37 -20.35 1.89 -6.04
C ALA A 37 -20.11 1.25 -4.66
N GLY A 38 -19.20 1.79 -3.84
CA GLY A 38 -18.88 1.29 -2.50
C GLY A 38 -17.65 0.38 -2.46
N ALA A 39 -16.73 0.52 -3.41
CA ALA A 39 -15.44 -0.16 -3.35
C ALA A 39 -14.70 0.18 -2.05
N ARG A 40 -14.04 -0.81 -1.46
CA ARG A 40 -13.26 -0.64 -0.23
C ARG A 40 -11.95 0.09 -0.49
N SER A 41 -11.28 -0.22 -1.59
CA SER A 41 -10.05 0.44 -2.00
C SER A 41 -9.96 0.67 -3.49
N ILE A 42 -9.13 1.65 -3.85
CA ILE A 42 -8.66 1.90 -5.20
C ILE A 42 -7.17 1.62 -5.22
N GLU A 43 -6.78 0.68 -6.08
CA GLU A 43 -5.39 0.31 -6.34
C GLU A 43 -4.84 1.17 -7.47
N HIS A 44 -3.61 1.63 -7.35
CA HIS A 44 -2.85 2.53 -8.23
C HIS A 44 -3.36 3.97 -8.24
N GLY A 45 -4.56 4.27 -8.70
CA GLY A 45 -5.15 5.60 -8.66
C GLY A 45 -4.30 6.70 -9.33
N THR A 46 -3.59 6.38 -10.41
CA THR A 46 -2.56 7.25 -11.00
C THR A 46 -3.06 8.65 -11.37
N TYR A 47 -4.27 8.74 -11.89
CA TYR A 47 -4.84 10.00 -12.41
C TYR A 47 -6.00 10.52 -11.57
N LEU A 48 -6.05 10.20 -10.27
CA LEU A 48 -7.12 10.68 -9.40
C LEU A 48 -7.18 12.20 -9.37
N SER A 49 -8.38 12.75 -9.60
CA SER A 49 -8.65 14.17 -9.41
C SER A 49 -8.81 14.50 -7.92
N ASP A 50 -8.71 15.79 -7.58
CA ASP A 50 -8.91 16.27 -6.22
C ASP A 50 -10.34 15.99 -5.75
N GLU A 51 -11.32 16.07 -6.66
CA GLU A 51 -12.72 15.75 -6.41
C GLU A 51 -12.90 14.26 -6.07
N THR A 52 -12.23 13.36 -6.80
CA THR A 52 -12.31 11.92 -6.52
C THR A 52 -11.58 11.57 -5.21
N LEU A 53 -10.44 12.19 -4.92
CA LEU A 53 -9.75 12.04 -3.63
C LEU A 53 -10.63 12.54 -2.46
N GLN A 54 -11.30 13.67 -2.62
CA GLN A 54 -12.25 14.19 -1.62
C GLN A 54 -13.41 13.19 -1.39
N LEU A 55 -13.97 12.63 -2.47
CA LEU A 55 -15.01 11.61 -2.40
C LEU A 55 -14.53 10.34 -1.69
N MET A 56 -13.29 9.89 -1.95
CA MET A 56 -12.68 8.75 -1.24
C MET A 56 -12.60 9.01 0.26
N LYS A 57 -12.17 10.21 0.67
CA LYS A 57 -12.15 10.61 2.08
C LYS A 57 -13.54 10.55 2.70
N GLU A 58 -14.56 11.13 2.06
CA GLU A 58 -15.94 11.18 2.55
C GLU A 58 -16.58 9.78 2.67
N ARG A 59 -16.24 8.88 1.77
CA ARG A 59 -16.73 7.49 1.74
C ARG A 59 -15.90 6.53 2.57
N GLY A 60 -14.73 6.96 3.05
CA GLY A 60 -13.80 6.10 3.77
C GLY A 60 -13.13 5.05 2.88
N THR A 61 -13.11 5.26 1.56
CA THR A 61 -12.44 4.38 0.59
C THR A 61 -10.93 4.53 0.73
N TRP A 62 -10.23 3.41 0.77
CA TRP A 62 -8.77 3.37 0.88
C TRP A 62 -8.09 3.66 -0.45
N PHE A 63 -6.92 4.28 -0.37
CA PHE A 63 -6.00 4.44 -1.48
C PHE A 63 -4.78 3.55 -1.27
N VAL A 64 -4.48 2.68 -2.23
CA VAL A 64 -3.31 1.80 -2.24
C VAL A 64 -2.49 2.10 -3.50
N PRO A 65 -1.55 3.07 -3.43
CA PRO A 65 -0.94 3.65 -4.63
C PRO A 65 -0.03 2.71 -5.41
N THR A 66 0.65 1.76 -4.74
CA THR A 66 1.67 0.90 -5.35
C THR A 66 2.73 1.70 -6.12
N TYR A 67 3.15 2.83 -5.55
CA TYR A 67 4.06 3.79 -6.18
C TYR A 67 5.36 3.14 -6.65
N VAL A 68 5.93 2.26 -5.83
CA VAL A 68 7.21 1.62 -6.11
C VAL A 68 7.18 0.84 -7.42
N THR A 69 6.08 0.16 -7.72
CA THR A 69 5.91 -0.57 -8.98
C THR A 69 5.81 0.38 -10.17
N MET A 70 5.13 1.50 -10.03
CA MET A 70 5.04 2.50 -11.10
C MET A 70 6.40 3.19 -11.33
N ASP A 71 7.13 3.52 -10.26
CA ASP A 71 8.46 4.13 -10.34
C ASP A 71 9.49 3.19 -10.96
N ALA A 72 9.43 1.90 -10.63
CA ALA A 72 10.30 0.88 -11.22
C ALA A 72 10.22 0.84 -12.76
N MET A 73 9.09 1.22 -13.38
CA MET A 73 8.98 1.31 -14.84
C MET A 73 10.00 2.28 -15.48
N ASN A 74 10.57 3.20 -14.71
CA ASN A 74 11.59 4.14 -15.20
C ASN A 74 12.99 3.52 -15.31
N GLU A 75 13.23 2.33 -14.74
CA GLU A 75 14.53 1.67 -14.73
C GLU A 75 14.96 1.22 -16.14
N GLU A 76 16.27 1.24 -16.38
CA GLU A 76 16.85 0.92 -17.69
C GLU A 76 16.61 -0.51 -18.16
N LYS A 77 16.36 -1.45 -17.24
CA LYS A 77 16.02 -2.83 -17.55
C LYS A 77 14.73 -2.99 -18.38
N TYR A 78 13.82 -2.01 -18.29
CA TYR A 78 12.55 -2.06 -19.02
C TYR A 78 12.66 -1.49 -20.44
N ASN A 79 11.79 -1.96 -21.33
CA ASN A 79 11.74 -1.46 -22.70
C ASN A 79 11.29 0.02 -22.76
N TYR A 80 11.57 0.65 -23.91
CA TYR A 80 11.27 2.06 -24.12
C TYR A 80 9.81 2.45 -23.83
N VAL A 81 8.85 1.59 -24.19
CA VAL A 81 7.41 1.87 -24.03
C VAL A 81 7.03 1.92 -22.54
N LEU A 82 7.51 0.98 -21.73
CA LEU A 82 7.27 0.97 -20.29
C LEU A 82 7.92 2.18 -19.62
N ARG A 83 9.17 2.51 -19.99
CA ARG A 83 9.84 3.70 -19.47
C ARG A 83 9.12 5.00 -19.83
N LEU A 84 8.57 5.09 -21.03
CA LEU A 84 7.77 6.25 -21.44
C LEU A 84 6.48 6.36 -20.61
N ARG A 85 5.83 5.23 -20.32
CA ARG A 85 4.66 5.17 -19.42
C ARG A 85 5.04 5.60 -18.01
N GLY A 86 6.11 5.06 -17.43
CA GLY A 86 6.58 5.44 -16.11
C GLY A 86 6.84 6.95 -16.00
N LYS A 87 7.59 7.52 -16.97
CA LYS A 87 7.83 8.97 -17.01
C LYS A 87 6.57 9.82 -17.05
N HIS A 88 5.49 9.33 -17.64
CA HIS A 88 4.22 10.04 -17.70
C HIS A 88 3.37 9.81 -16.45
N MET A 89 3.31 8.57 -15.95
CA MET A 89 2.42 8.16 -14.87
C MET A 89 2.92 8.58 -13.49
N VAL A 90 4.22 8.42 -13.23
CA VAL A 90 4.82 8.65 -11.90
C VAL A 90 4.57 10.06 -11.36
N PRO A 91 4.76 11.15 -12.10
CA PRO A 91 4.47 12.50 -11.59
C PRO A 91 2.99 12.72 -11.25
N GLN A 92 2.08 12.07 -11.97
CA GLN A 92 0.64 12.16 -11.72
C GLN A 92 0.26 11.41 -10.44
N LEU A 93 0.83 10.21 -10.27
CA LEU A 93 0.62 9.39 -9.07
C LEU A 93 1.18 10.09 -7.83
N GLU A 94 2.40 10.66 -7.93
CA GLU A 94 3.00 11.43 -6.83
C GLU A 94 2.10 12.60 -6.42
N ARG A 95 1.56 13.36 -7.37
CA ARG A 95 0.61 14.44 -7.09
C ARG A 95 -0.61 13.91 -6.33
N ALA A 96 -1.21 12.80 -6.81
CA ALA A 96 -2.38 12.20 -6.18
C ALA A 96 -2.08 11.74 -4.74
N ILE A 97 -0.92 11.12 -4.49
CA ILE A 97 -0.50 10.68 -3.16
C ILE A 97 -0.31 11.88 -2.22
N ARG A 98 0.42 12.91 -2.66
CA ARG A 98 0.64 14.14 -1.85
C ARG A 98 -0.68 14.81 -1.50
N GLU A 99 -1.61 14.91 -2.43
CA GLU A 99 -2.93 15.47 -2.17
C GLU A 99 -3.74 14.58 -1.23
N ALA A 100 -3.74 13.25 -1.43
CA ALA A 100 -4.40 12.30 -0.54
C ALA A 100 -3.89 12.41 0.92
N ILE A 101 -2.56 12.52 1.10
CA ILE A 101 -1.94 12.75 2.40
C ILE A 101 -2.44 14.08 3.00
N ARG A 102 -2.39 15.15 2.23
CA ARG A 102 -2.75 16.50 2.66
C ARG A 102 -4.19 16.60 3.16
N ILE A 103 -5.13 15.97 2.44
CA ILE A 103 -6.56 16.04 2.82
C ILE A 103 -6.97 14.93 3.80
N GLY A 104 -6.13 13.91 4.04
CA GLY A 104 -6.38 12.84 4.99
C GLY A 104 -7.23 11.69 4.44
N VAL A 105 -7.01 11.29 3.19
CA VAL A 105 -7.53 10.02 2.66
C VAL A 105 -6.87 8.85 3.40
N LYS A 106 -7.60 7.77 3.64
CA LYS A 106 -7.03 6.54 4.18
C LYS A 106 -6.06 5.94 3.18
N ILE A 107 -4.79 5.74 3.56
CA ILE A 107 -3.75 5.16 2.71
C ILE A 107 -3.20 3.90 3.37
N ALA A 108 -3.02 2.85 2.56
CA ALA A 108 -2.30 1.64 2.93
C ALA A 108 -1.23 1.33 1.87
N THR A 109 -0.20 0.57 2.25
CA THR A 109 0.86 0.15 1.33
C THR A 109 0.40 -0.96 0.41
N GLY A 110 0.95 -0.99 -0.81
CA GLY A 110 0.85 -2.09 -1.75
C GLY A 110 2.13 -2.19 -2.58
N ALA A 111 2.52 -3.41 -3.00
CA ALA A 111 3.73 -3.62 -3.76
C ALA A 111 3.48 -4.00 -5.22
N ASP A 112 2.35 -4.62 -5.53
CA ASP A 112 1.99 -5.09 -6.88
C ASP A 112 3.15 -5.82 -7.58
N HIS A 113 3.63 -6.89 -6.94
CA HIS A 113 4.80 -7.63 -7.42
C HIS A 113 4.54 -8.39 -8.71
N TYR A 114 5.48 -8.26 -9.65
CA TYR A 114 5.66 -9.25 -10.71
C TYR A 114 6.46 -10.44 -10.15
N TYR A 115 6.09 -11.68 -10.52
CA TYR A 115 6.72 -12.93 -10.03
C TYR A 115 8.09 -13.23 -10.65
N GLU A 116 8.79 -12.23 -11.17
CA GLU A 116 10.15 -12.37 -11.67
C GLU A 116 11.15 -12.08 -10.55
N GLU A 117 12.20 -12.90 -10.42
CA GLU A 117 13.20 -12.77 -9.34
C GLU A 117 13.80 -11.37 -9.22
N ASP A 118 13.90 -10.65 -10.33
CA ASP A 118 14.47 -9.30 -10.41
C ASP A 118 13.46 -8.17 -10.13
N ALA A 119 12.20 -8.51 -9.92
CA ALA A 119 11.10 -7.54 -9.79
C ALA A 119 10.51 -7.48 -8.38
N ILE A 120 11.29 -7.81 -7.36
CA ILE A 120 10.83 -7.77 -5.95
C ILE A 120 10.80 -6.32 -5.46
N ASN A 121 9.63 -5.71 -5.53
CA ASN A 121 9.37 -4.42 -4.91
C ASN A 121 9.18 -4.59 -3.39
N ARG A 122 9.94 -3.84 -2.62
CA ARG A 122 9.88 -3.93 -1.15
C ARG A 122 8.82 -2.97 -0.62
N ILE A 123 7.91 -3.46 0.21
CA ILE A 123 6.95 -2.62 0.96
C ILE A 123 7.67 -1.52 1.76
N SER A 124 8.86 -1.82 2.29
CA SER A 124 9.67 -0.82 3.01
C SER A 124 10.03 0.40 2.17
N ILE A 125 10.20 0.25 0.85
CA ILE A 125 10.46 1.38 -0.05
C ILE A 125 9.17 2.21 -0.23
N GLU A 126 8.01 1.57 -0.34
CA GLU A 126 6.74 2.29 -0.41
C GLU A 126 6.52 3.16 0.85
N VAL A 127 6.82 2.62 2.04
CA VAL A 127 6.77 3.37 3.31
C VAL A 127 7.71 4.57 3.31
N GLU A 128 8.94 4.39 2.81
CA GLU A 128 9.94 5.46 2.67
C GLU A 128 9.43 6.57 1.74
N ARG A 129 8.87 6.20 0.59
CA ARG A 129 8.27 7.15 -0.36
C ARG A 129 7.13 7.96 0.26
N PHE A 130 6.29 7.35 1.09
CA PHE A 130 5.24 8.11 1.78
C PHE A 130 5.80 9.17 2.72
N VAL A 131 6.95 8.95 3.34
CA VAL A 131 7.65 9.98 4.12
C VAL A 131 8.15 11.11 3.22
N GLU A 132 8.75 10.80 2.07
CA GLU A 132 9.18 11.80 1.08
C GLU A 132 7.99 12.61 0.53
N PHE A 133 6.80 12.00 0.47
CA PHE A 133 5.58 12.67 0.02
C PHE A 133 4.89 13.49 1.11
N GLY A 134 5.39 13.45 2.35
CA GLY A 134 4.97 14.35 3.43
C GLY A 134 4.30 13.68 4.63
N MET A 135 4.27 12.34 4.72
CA MET A 135 3.86 11.67 5.96
C MET A 135 4.93 11.79 7.03
N SER A 136 4.53 11.78 8.30
CA SER A 136 5.46 11.50 9.38
C SER A 136 5.94 10.03 9.30
N ASN A 137 7.14 9.75 9.83
CA ASN A 137 7.64 8.36 9.89
C ASN A 137 6.63 7.44 10.61
N PHE A 138 5.99 7.94 11.65
CA PHE A 138 4.96 7.19 12.38
C PHE A 138 3.75 6.86 11.50
N ASP A 139 3.19 7.85 10.80
CA ASP A 139 2.02 7.63 9.94
C ASP A 139 2.35 6.72 8.74
N ALA A 140 3.56 6.84 8.18
CA ALA A 140 4.02 5.99 7.10
C ALA A 140 4.18 4.53 7.55
N LEU A 141 4.76 4.27 8.73
CA LEU A 141 4.83 2.93 9.32
C LEU A 141 3.43 2.32 9.51
N GLN A 142 2.46 3.12 9.93
CA GLN A 142 1.10 2.63 10.10
C GLN A 142 0.48 2.16 8.79
N THR A 143 0.88 2.71 7.62
CA THR A 143 0.34 2.28 6.33
C THR A 143 0.66 0.82 6.01
N ALA A 144 1.77 0.29 6.51
CA ALA A 144 2.21 -1.10 6.33
C ALA A 144 1.85 -2.01 7.52
N THR A 145 1.19 -1.50 8.55
CA THR A 145 0.86 -2.24 9.76
C THR A 145 -0.64 -2.10 10.09
N VAL A 146 -0.99 -1.25 11.04
CA VAL A 146 -2.38 -1.13 11.53
C VAL A 146 -3.37 -0.72 10.46
N LYS A 147 -2.99 0.17 9.54
CA LYS A 147 -3.87 0.62 8.45
C LYS A 147 -4.07 -0.46 7.40
N SER A 148 -3.03 -1.21 7.04
CA SER A 148 -3.16 -2.37 6.15
C SER A 148 -4.01 -3.47 6.81
N ALA A 149 -3.82 -3.74 8.10
CA ALA A 149 -4.66 -4.68 8.83
C ALA A 149 -6.14 -4.24 8.83
N GLU A 150 -6.44 -2.94 9.05
CA GLU A 150 -7.81 -2.39 8.96
C GLU A 150 -8.38 -2.54 7.54
N LEU A 151 -7.59 -2.23 6.50
CA LEU A 151 -8.01 -2.41 5.11
C LEU A 151 -8.43 -3.86 4.84
N LEU A 152 -7.62 -4.82 5.31
CA LEU A 152 -7.82 -6.25 5.12
C LEU A 152 -8.81 -6.88 6.09
N GLN A 153 -9.39 -6.10 7.03
CA GLN A 153 -10.30 -6.59 8.08
C GLN A 153 -9.64 -7.66 8.98
N MET A 154 -8.38 -7.41 9.34
CA MET A 154 -7.54 -8.27 10.19
C MET A 154 -6.99 -7.52 11.41
N ASP A 155 -7.51 -6.35 11.71
CA ASP A 155 -7.03 -5.43 12.76
C ASP A 155 -7.39 -5.90 14.19
N ASP A 156 -8.12 -6.99 14.31
CA ASP A 156 -8.40 -7.72 15.54
C ASP A 156 -7.35 -8.80 15.87
N ARG A 157 -6.42 -9.10 14.95
CA ARG A 157 -5.45 -10.19 15.12
C ARG A 157 -4.01 -9.89 14.68
N THR A 158 -3.77 -8.87 13.85
CA THR A 158 -2.41 -8.49 13.41
C THR A 158 -2.24 -6.98 13.27
N GLY A 159 -1.04 -6.52 12.86
CA GLY A 159 -0.69 -5.11 12.65
C GLY A 159 -0.20 -4.39 13.91
N ARG A 160 -0.23 -5.04 15.08
CA ARG A 160 0.21 -4.46 16.38
C ARG A 160 0.95 -5.50 17.21
N ILE A 161 1.86 -5.02 18.06
CA ILE A 161 2.49 -5.87 19.08
C ILE A 161 1.63 -5.78 20.35
N VAL A 162 0.67 -6.69 20.48
CA VAL A 162 -0.29 -6.77 21.57
C VAL A 162 -0.48 -8.23 21.95
N GLU A 163 -0.67 -8.50 23.25
CA GLU A 163 -0.96 -9.86 23.73
C GLU A 163 -2.21 -10.43 23.04
N GLY A 164 -2.11 -11.66 22.54
CA GLY A 164 -3.18 -12.35 21.82
C GLY A 164 -3.18 -12.13 20.31
N PHE A 165 -2.35 -11.21 19.79
CA PHE A 165 -2.19 -11.02 18.34
C PHE A 165 -1.18 -12.02 17.75
N GLU A 166 -1.29 -12.24 16.45
CA GLU A 166 -0.31 -13.01 15.68
C GLU A 166 1.06 -12.32 15.77
N ALA A 167 2.10 -13.11 15.98
CA ALA A 167 3.45 -12.60 16.07
C ALA A 167 4.06 -12.41 14.67
N ASP A 168 3.57 -11.39 13.97
CA ASP A 168 4.09 -10.90 12.69
C ASP A 168 4.95 -9.67 12.97
N LEU A 169 6.26 -9.81 12.93
CA LEU A 169 7.16 -8.71 13.28
C LEU A 169 8.48 -8.76 12.51
N ILE A 170 9.09 -7.61 12.37
CA ILE A 170 10.46 -7.46 11.87
C ILE A 170 11.32 -6.77 12.93
N LEU A 171 12.62 -7.09 12.92
CA LEU A 171 13.63 -6.37 13.68
C LEU A 171 14.53 -5.61 12.69
N VAL A 172 14.79 -4.35 12.98
CA VAL A 172 15.65 -3.46 12.17
C VAL A 172 16.75 -2.84 13.05
N PRO A 173 17.90 -2.40 12.47
CA PRO A 173 19.06 -1.93 13.24
C PRO A 173 18.95 -0.48 13.72
N GLY A 174 17.78 -0.03 14.12
CA GLY A 174 17.61 1.35 14.56
C GLY A 174 16.16 1.71 14.89
N ASN A 175 15.91 3.00 15.05
CA ASN A 175 14.58 3.52 15.33
C ASN A 175 13.95 4.10 14.05
N PRO A 176 12.95 3.41 13.42
CA PRO A 176 12.31 3.89 12.21
C PRO A 176 11.51 5.19 12.42
N LEU A 177 11.18 5.56 13.66
CA LEU A 177 10.51 6.82 13.95
C LEU A 177 11.43 8.04 13.74
N THR A 178 12.74 7.84 13.80
CA THR A 178 13.75 8.89 13.57
C THR A 178 14.46 8.77 12.24
N ASN A 179 14.59 7.55 11.72
CA ASN A 179 15.15 7.26 10.41
C ASN A 179 14.39 6.11 9.75
N ILE A 180 13.58 6.43 8.75
CA ILE A 180 12.74 5.43 8.08
C ILE A 180 13.56 4.45 7.24
N GLU A 181 14.74 4.84 6.74
CA GLU A 181 15.61 4.02 5.89
C GLU A 181 16.10 2.73 6.58
N VAL A 182 16.07 2.67 7.93
CA VAL A 182 16.46 1.44 8.65
C VAL A 182 15.56 0.25 8.29
N LEU A 183 14.39 0.48 7.73
CA LEU A 183 13.50 -0.55 7.21
C LEU A 183 14.09 -1.31 6.01
N GLN A 184 15.13 -0.78 5.37
CA GLN A 184 15.81 -1.45 4.24
C GLN A 184 16.76 -2.55 4.70
N ASP A 185 17.16 -2.57 5.99
CA ASP A 185 18.08 -3.57 6.56
C ASP A 185 17.40 -4.43 7.63
N VAL A 186 16.53 -5.34 7.20
CA VAL A 186 15.80 -6.23 8.11
C VAL A 186 16.72 -7.30 8.67
N LEU A 187 16.85 -7.37 9.99
CA LEU A 187 17.69 -8.30 10.72
C LEU A 187 16.98 -9.62 11.08
N LEU A 188 15.66 -9.54 11.28
CA LEU A 188 14.82 -10.69 11.61
C LEU A 188 13.43 -10.49 11.03
N VAL A 189 12.83 -11.58 10.56
CA VAL A 189 11.41 -11.65 10.19
C VAL A 189 10.78 -12.81 10.94
N MET A 190 9.68 -12.54 11.61
CA MET A 190 8.81 -13.54 12.21
C MET A 190 7.43 -13.42 11.59
N SER A 191 6.81 -14.55 11.26
CA SER A 191 5.44 -14.61 10.76
C SER A 191 4.70 -15.76 11.43
N ASP A 192 3.52 -15.49 11.95
CA ASP A 192 2.72 -16.44 12.74
C ASP A 192 3.56 -17.13 13.85
N GLY A 193 4.40 -16.34 14.54
CA GLY A 193 5.30 -16.83 15.58
C GLY A 193 6.49 -17.66 15.07
N ARG A 194 6.64 -17.84 13.77
CA ARG A 194 7.71 -18.64 13.16
C ARG A 194 8.81 -17.73 12.61
N LEU A 195 10.04 -18.07 12.90
CA LEU A 195 11.20 -17.33 12.41
C LEU A 195 11.44 -17.64 10.91
N ALA A 196 11.19 -16.65 10.05
CA ALA A 196 11.35 -16.75 8.60
C ALA A 196 12.75 -16.26 8.14
N LEU A 197 13.31 -15.23 8.79
CA LEU A 197 14.64 -14.70 8.51
C LEU A 197 15.37 -14.41 9.82
N LYS A 198 16.67 -14.78 9.90
CA LYS A 198 17.56 -14.45 11.00
C LYS A 198 18.95 -14.12 10.47
N ARG A 199 19.30 -12.83 10.50
CA ARG A 199 20.62 -12.31 10.09
C ARG A 199 21.54 -12.00 11.26
N ILE A 200 21.01 -11.98 12.48
CA ILE A 200 21.80 -11.78 13.70
C ILE A 200 21.91 -13.10 14.48
N PRO A 201 23.08 -13.41 15.05
CA PRO A 201 23.20 -14.53 15.97
C PRO A 201 22.47 -14.16 17.28
N PHE A 202 21.31 -14.76 17.56
CA PHE A 202 20.76 -14.77 18.90
C PHE A 202 21.53 -15.82 19.71
N GLY A 203 22.26 -15.35 20.72
CA GLY A 203 22.84 -16.04 21.82
C GLY A 203 22.67 -17.57 21.88
N VAL A 204 23.38 -18.33 21.05
CA VAL A 204 23.87 -19.62 21.41
C VAL A 204 25.32 -19.35 21.83
N THR A 205 25.50 -19.06 23.10
CA THR A 205 26.75 -19.40 23.75
C THR A 205 26.74 -20.91 23.82
N ASP A 206 27.69 -21.57 23.14
CA ASP A 206 28.03 -22.98 23.30
C ASP A 206 28.22 -23.31 24.78
#